data_b2a0723eae908d5ff2cb026d90274047
#
_entry.id   b2a0723eae908d5ff2cb026d90274047
#
_cell.length_a   1.000
_cell.length_b   1.000
_cell.length_c   1.000
_cell.angle_alpha   90.00
_cell.angle_beta   90.00
_cell.angle_gamma   90.00
#
_symmetry.space_group_name_H-M   'P 1'
#
loop_
_entity.id
_entity.type
_entity.pdbx_description
1 polymer ?
#
loop_
_entity_poly.entity_id
_entity_poly.type
_entity_poly.pdbx_seq_one_letter_code
_entity_poly.pdbx_strand_id
1 'polypeptide(L)'
;MDSLRRVVVTGLGLVTPLATGVQKSWQELINGNCGIISLVSHEGTENTKTLAYGGFEGLPSTVAGIVKRGKAKEGGFDPEEWLDRGDERKMALFTQFAIASAKQALADAEWSADTDYEKERTGVCIGSGVGGFEDVVSSTLIYENQGYRKISPLFVPRMLINMAAGHLTMKYGFRGPNHAVATACTTGAHAIGDASRFIQFGDADVIIAGGSESCIHPLSLAGAKSLMTKLNDRPRESSRPFDRERDGFVISEGAGVVVLEELEHAKKRGARIYAEICGYGLSGDAYRMTAPPEDGSGAVLAMKRALHHSRSGNEIDYVNAHATSTILGDIAENRAIASVFPNRVIDKVNMSNVLAVSSNKGAIGHLLGAAGAVEAIFTILAVYENIIPPTLNLQNPDTEFRQFNYVPLAAQQKVVRAALTNSFGFGGVNASLCFRKFER
;
A
#
# COMPACT_ATOMS: atom_id res chain seq x y z
N MET A 1 1.63 -16.09 -31.07
CA MET A 1 1.84 -15.80 -29.62
C MET A 1 0.50 -16.00 -28.97
N ASP A 2 0.39 -17.03 -28.14
CA ASP A 2 -0.82 -17.22 -27.33
C ASP A 2 -1.07 -15.93 -26.54
N SER A 3 -2.32 -15.50 -26.49
CA SER A 3 -2.69 -14.30 -25.75
C SER A 3 -2.36 -14.52 -24.26
N LEU A 4 -1.68 -13.54 -23.62
CA LEU A 4 -1.40 -13.60 -22.19
C LEU A 4 -2.71 -13.84 -21.41
N ARG A 5 -2.65 -14.67 -20.36
CA ARG A 5 -3.79 -14.96 -19.48
C ARG A 5 -4.27 -13.70 -18.77
N ARG A 6 -5.57 -13.55 -18.63
CA ARG A 6 -6.16 -12.42 -17.91
C ARG A 6 -6.15 -12.67 -16.40
N VAL A 7 -5.93 -11.61 -15.63
CA VAL A 7 -5.79 -11.69 -14.17
C VAL A 7 -6.84 -10.84 -13.51
N VAL A 8 -7.53 -11.40 -12.54
CA VAL A 8 -8.59 -10.73 -11.77
C VAL A 8 -8.29 -10.75 -10.28
N VAL A 9 -8.91 -9.83 -9.54
CA VAL A 9 -8.83 -9.75 -8.09
C VAL A 9 -10.08 -10.38 -7.49
N THR A 10 -9.90 -11.44 -6.72
CA THR A 10 -11.01 -12.20 -6.11
C THR A 10 -11.09 -12.05 -4.59
N GLY A 11 -10.03 -11.59 -3.92
CA GLY A 11 -10.04 -11.37 -2.48
C GLY A 11 -9.17 -10.21 -2.04
N LEU A 12 -9.55 -9.59 -0.93
CA LEU A 12 -8.92 -8.40 -0.36
C LEU A 12 -8.68 -8.58 1.15
N GLY A 13 -7.58 -8.03 1.66
CA GLY A 13 -7.27 -8.00 3.08
C GLY A 13 -6.47 -6.78 3.47
N LEU A 14 -6.83 -6.13 4.58
CA LEU A 14 -6.24 -4.88 5.06
C LEU A 14 -5.96 -4.90 6.56
N VAL A 15 -4.80 -4.36 6.91
CA VAL A 15 -4.44 -3.86 8.25
C VAL A 15 -3.89 -2.47 8.04
N THR A 16 -4.59 -1.45 8.53
CA THR A 16 -4.26 -0.03 8.32
C THR A 16 -4.41 0.79 9.60
N PRO A 17 -3.89 2.01 9.66
CA PRO A 17 -4.14 2.93 10.78
C PRO A 17 -5.62 3.25 10.98
N LEU A 18 -6.46 3.12 9.95
CA LEU A 18 -7.90 3.33 10.07
C LEU A 18 -8.60 2.14 10.76
N ALA A 19 -8.26 0.92 10.34
CA ALA A 19 -8.78 -0.30 10.95
C ALA A 19 -8.07 -1.57 10.46
N THR A 20 -8.24 -2.66 11.20
CA THR A 20 -8.03 -4.03 10.71
C THR A 20 -9.33 -4.54 10.08
N GLY A 21 -9.28 -4.91 8.81
CA GLY A 21 -10.43 -5.33 8.01
C GLY A 21 -10.75 -4.39 6.85
N VAL A 22 -11.06 -4.97 5.69
CA VAL A 22 -11.28 -4.24 4.42
C VAL A 22 -12.47 -3.30 4.52
N GLN A 23 -13.65 -3.84 4.86
CA GLN A 23 -14.87 -3.05 4.91
C GLN A 23 -14.77 -1.87 5.87
N LYS A 24 -14.18 -2.09 7.04
CA LYS A 24 -14.04 -1.04 8.04
C LYS A 24 -13.03 0.02 7.63
N SER A 25 -11.86 -0.39 7.12
CA SER A 25 -10.86 0.56 6.59
C SER A 25 -11.42 1.41 5.45
N TRP A 26 -12.21 0.81 4.56
CA TRP A 26 -12.86 1.51 3.47
C TRP A 26 -13.90 2.53 3.97
N GLN A 27 -14.79 2.13 4.88
CA GLN A 27 -15.80 3.03 5.44
C GLN A 27 -15.13 4.22 6.17
N GLU A 28 -14.12 3.96 6.99
CA GLU A 28 -13.39 5.03 7.67
C GLU A 28 -12.74 6.00 6.67
N LEU A 29 -12.16 5.48 5.58
CA LEU A 29 -11.53 6.29 4.53
C LEU A 29 -12.54 7.20 3.80
N ILE A 30 -13.66 6.64 3.33
CA ILE A 30 -14.67 7.42 2.58
C ILE A 30 -15.45 8.38 3.47
N ASN A 31 -15.54 8.10 4.77
CA ASN A 31 -16.10 9.01 5.77
C ASN A 31 -15.16 10.15 6.16
N GLY A 32 -13.93 10.18 5.62
CA GLY A 32 -12.96 11.23 5.89
C GLY A 32 -12.29 11.12 7.26
N ASN A 33 -12.21 9.93 7.84
CA ASN A 33 -11.50 9.70 9.08
C ASN A 33 -9.98 9.58 8.85
N CYS A 34 -9.21 9.94 9.88
CA CYS A 34 -7.75 9.94 9.84
C CYS A 34 -7.17 9.06 10.97
N GLY A 35 -6.26 8.16 10.59
CA GLY A 35 -5.56 7.26 11.52
C GLY A 35 -4.18 7.76 11.99
N ILE A 36 -3.82 9.00 11.68
CA ILE A 36 -2.55 9.61 12.12
C ILE A 36 -2.73 10.16 13.53
N ILE A 37 -1.78 9.83 14.42
CA ILE A 37 -1.77 10.25 15.83
C ILE A 37 -0.42 10.85 16.24
N SER A 38 -0.42 11.54 17.38
CA SER A 38 0.83 11.96 18.04
C SER A 38 1.50 10.77 18.73
N LEU A 39 2.83 10.71 18.67
CA LEU A 39 3.66 9.71 19.36
C LEU A 39 4.07 10.16 20.78
N VAL A 40 3.83 11.42 21.13
CA VAL A 40 4.30 12.03 22.41
C VAL A 40 3.16 12.64 23.24
N SER A 41 1.95 12.81 22.69
CA SER A 41 0.83 13.39 23.47
C SER A 41 0.10 12.31 24.28
N HIS A 42 -0.46 12.74 25.44
CA HIS A 42 -1.24 11.84 26.30
C HIS A 42 -2.63 11.47 25.74
N GLU A 43 -3.13 12.20 24.76
CA GLU A 43 -4.37 11.85 24.03
C GLU A 43 -4.08 10.73 23.02
N GLY A 44 -4.62 9.55 23.26
CA GLY A 44 -4.41 8.37 22.41
C GLY A 44 -3.26 7.44 22.87
N THR A 45 -2.64 7.71 24.01
CA THR A 45 -1.51 6.93 24.56
C THR A 45 -1.87 5.48 24.91
N GLU A 46 -3.13 5.10 24.99
CA GLU A 46 -3.51 3.68 25.08
C GLU A 46 -3.00 2.89 23.86
N ASN A 47 -2.95 3.51 22.69
CA ASN A 47 -2.38 2.90 21.48
C ASN A 47 -0.84 2.99 21.42
N THR A 48 -0.23 4.02 22.06
CA THR A 48 1.25 4.19 22.08
C THR A 48 1.94 3.37 23.16
N LYS A 49 1.22 2.91 24.20
CA LYS A 49 1.74 1.94 25.17
C LYS A 49 2.18 0.62 24.52
N THR A 50 1.77 0.37 23.30
CA THR A 50 2.18 -0.79 22.50
C THR A 50 3.47 -0.56 21.72
N LEU A 51 3.94 0.69 21.57
CA LEU A 51 5.30 0.93 21.10
C LEU A 51 6.23 0.70 22.29
N ALA A 52 6.96 -0.41 22.26
CA ALA A 52 7.87 -0.85 23.32
C ALA A 52 9.00 0.19 23.61
N TYR A 53 9.00 1.31 22.91
CA TYR A 53 10.05 2.33 22.91
C TYR A 53 9.47 3.70 23.22
N GLY A 54 10.00 4.33 24.27
CA GLY A 54 10.01 5.79 24.40
C GLY A 54 11.07 6.40 23.47
N GLY A 55 11.27 7.70 23.52
CA GLY A 55 12.35 8.39 22.80
C GLY A 55 11.92 9.04 21.50
N PHE A 56 10.63 9.31 21.33
CA PHE A 56 10.11 10.16 20.25
C PHE A 56 10.18 11.64 20.58
N GLU A 57 10.32 11.96 21.87
CA GLU A 57 10.46 13.34 22.36
C GLU A 57 11.73 13.98 21.79
N GLY A 58 11.60 15.21 21.33
CA GLY A 58 12.71 15.96 20.72
C GLY A 58 13.03 15.61 19.27
N LEU A 59 12.32 14.65 18.65
CA LEU A 59 12.41 14.43 17.21
C LEU A 59 11.68 15.55 16.44
N PRO A 60 12.17 15.95 15.26
CA PRO A 60 11.52 16.96 14.43
C PRO A 60 10.10 16.56 13.99
N SER A 61 9.83 15.28 13.80
CA SER A 61 8.51 14.73 13.54
C SER A 61 8.13 13.74 14.62
N THR A 62 6.95 13.92 15.21
CA THR A 62 6.42 13.10 16.31
C THR A 62 5.01 12.60 16.01
N VAL A 63 4.69 12.45 14.75
CA VAL A 63 3.39 11.93 14.26
C VAL A 63 3.58 10.69 13.40
N ALA A 64 2.64 9.75 13.49
CA ALA A 64 2.65 8.54 12.67
C ALA A 64 1.24 7.96 12.50
N GLY A 65 1.05 7.18 11.42
CA GLY A 65 -0.11 6.32 11.26
C GLY A 65 0.14 4.95 11.89
N ILE A 66 -0.45 4.70 13.06
CA ILE A 66 -0.26 3.46 13.84
C ILE A 66 -1.47 2.56 13.70
N VAL A 67 -1.25 1.28 13.46
CA VAL A 67 -2.29 0.24 13.50
C VAL A 67 -2.84 0.14 14.93
N LYS A 68 -4.14 0.43 15.09
CA LYS A 68 -4.82 0.34 16.37
C LYS A 68 -4.71 -1.09 16.93
N ARG A 69 -4.28 -1.22 18.18
CA ARG A 69 -4.27 -2.52 18.87
C ARG A 69 -5.63 -2.80 19.50
N GLY A 70 -5.97 -4.09 19.62
CA GLY A 70 -7.25 -4.57 20.18
C GLY A 70 -8.04 -5.43 19.22
N LYS A 71 -9.28 -5.77 19.60
CA LYS A 71 -10.12 -6.72 18.86
C LYS A 71 -10.51 -6.21 17.47
N ALA A 72 -10.49 -7.12 16.48
CA ALA A 72 -10.83 -6.81 15.07
C ALA A 72 -12.27 -6.27 14.93
N LYS A 73 -13.23 -6.77 15.73
CA LYS A 73 -14.60 -6.22 15.77
C LYS A 73 -14.65 -4.73 16.10
N GLU A 74 -13.64 -4.19 16.79
CA GLU A 74 -13.49 -2.77 17.14
C GLU A 74 -12.56 -2.04 16.17
N GLY A 75 -12.06 -2.75 15.14
CA GLY A 75 -11.11 -2.25 14.15
C GLY A 75 -9.66 -2.33 14.58
N GLY A 76 -9.37 -2.98 15.71
CA GLY A 76 -8.02 -3.20 16.22
C GLY A 76 -7.35 -4.42 15.59
N PHE A 77 -6.05 -4.52 15.80
CA PHE A 77 -5.24 -5.70 15.50
C PHE A 77 -4.90 -6.42 16.81
N ASP A 78 -5.39 -7.65 16.95
CA ASP A 78 -5.06 -8.54 18.04
C ASP A 78 -4.39 -9.79 17.44
N PRO A 79 -3.09 -10.04 17.70
CA PRO A 79 -2.41 -11.22 17.16
C PRO A 79 -3.12 -12.53 17.43
N GLU A 80 -3.79 -12.67 18.60
CA GLU A 80 -4.48 -13.92 18.98
C GLU A 80 -5.66 -14.26 18.06
N GLU A 81 -6.25 -13.27 17.37
CA GLU A 81 -7.33 -13.51 16.41
C GLU A 81 -6.81 -13.99 15.03
N TRP A 82 -5.56 -13.68 14.72
CA TRP A 82 -4.99 -13.89 13.38
C TRP A 82 -3.91 -14.97 13.33
N LEU A 83 -3.16 -15.16 14.41
CA LEU A 83 -2.02 -16.08 14.44
C LEU A 83 -2.38 -17.35 15.23
N ASP A 84 -1.67 -18.43 14.92
CA ASP A 84 -1.75 -19.64 15.74
C ASP A 84 -0.95 -19.44 17.04
N ARG A 85 -1.33 -20.15 18.09
CA ARG A 85 -0.69 -20.00 19.40
C ARG A 85 0.83 -20.19 19.33
N GLY A 86 1.57 -19.19 19.75
CA GLY A 86 3.03 -19.20 19.79
C GLY A 86 3.72 -18.71 18.52
N ASP A 87 2.98 -18.43 17.44
CA ASP A 87 3.55 -17.91 16.19
C ASP A 87 3.98 -16.44 16.31
N GLU A 88 3.33 -15.66 17.16
CA GLU A 88 3.72 -14.28 17.45
C GLU A 88 5.21 -14.14 17.79
N ARG A 89 5.76 -15.10 18.57
CA ARG A 89 7.19 -15.10 18.95
C ARG A 89 8.13 -15.41 17.77
N LYS A 90 7.64 -16.06 16.73
CA LYS A 90 8.41 -16.46 15.55
C LYS A 90 8.42 -15.40 14.46
N MET A 91 7.50 -14.44 14.52
CA MET A 91 7.24 -13.48 13.44
C MET A 91 7.50 -12.05 13.91
N ALA A 92 8.21 -11.25 13.10
CA ALA A 92 8.25 -9.83 13.26
C ALA A 92 6.86 -9.22 13.01
N LEU A 93 6.62 -8.00 13.49
CA LEU A 93 5.31 -7.36 13.41
C LEU A 93 4.80 -7.20 11.97
N PHE A 94 5.68 -6.82 11.02
CA PHE A 94 5.29 -6.73 9.60
C PHE A 94 4.78 -8.08 9.06
N THR A 95 5.40 -9.20 9.47
CA THR A 95 4.96 -10.54 9.10
C THR A 95 3.58 -10.85 9.69
N GLN A 96 3.33 -10.46 10.96
CA GLN A 96 2.02 -10.64 11.60
C GLN A 96 0.92 -9.88 10.86
N PHE A 97 1.17 -8.64 10.45
CA PHE A 97 0.23 -7.85 9.64
C PHE A 97 -0.03 -8.52 8.27
N ALA A 98 1.03 -9.02 7.62
CA ALA A 98 0.90 -9.74 6.35
C ALA A 98 0.03 -11.00 6.48
N ILE A 99 0.24 -11.81 7.53
CA ILE A 99 -0.57 -13.00 7.81
C ILE A 99 -2.03 -12.64 8.05
N ALA A 100 -2.31 -11.62 8.85
CA ALA A 100 -3.67 -11.16 9.12
C ALA A 100 -4.38 -10.68 7.84
N SER A 101 -3.70 -9.88 7.02
CA SER A 101 -4.24 -9.43 5.74
C SER A 101 -4.45 -10.59 4.76
N ALA A 102 -3.50 -11.53 4.68
CA ALA A 102 -3.63 -12.69 3.80
C ALA A 102 -4.79 -13.62 4.23
N LYS A 103 -4.99 -13.84 5.54
CA LYS A 103 -6.15 -14.59 6.04
C LYS A 103 -7.47 -13.94 5.63
N GLN A 104 -7.57 -12.61 5.74
CA GLN A 104 -8.75 -11.88 5.26
C GLN A 104 -8.94 -12.09 3.75
N ALA A 105 -7.89 -11.89 2.95
CA ALA A 105 -7.96 -12.01 1.50
C ALA A 105 -8.35 -13.40 1.02
N LEU A 106 -7.80 -14.46 1.65
CA LEU A 106 -8.16 -15.86 1.35
C LEU A 106 -9.62 -16.16 1.72
N ALA A 107 -10.07 -15.72 2.89
CA ALA A 107 -11.47 -15.88 3.31
C ALA A 107 -12.43 -15.11 2.39
N ASP A 108 -12.08 -13.90 1.99
CA ASP A 108 -12.85 -13.06 1.09
C ASP A 108 -12.92 -13.62 -0.33
N ALA A 109 -11.83 -14.24 -0.80
CA ALA A 109 -11.78 -14.97 -2.07
C ALA A 109 -12.51 -16.31 -2.03
N GLU A 110 -12.87 -16.83 -0.86
CA GLU A 110 -13.33 -18.20 -0.66
C GLU A 110 -12.37 -19.22 -1.32
N TRP A 111 -11.04 -18.98 -1.13
CA TRP A 111 -10.01 -19.83 -1.74
C TRP A 111 -9.30 -20.68 -0.69
N SER A 112 -9.35 -21.99 -0.90
CA SER A 112 -8.48 -22.99 -0.26
C SER A 112 -7.89 -23.91 -1.33
N ALA A 113 -6.60 -24.23 -1.22
CA ALA A 113 -5.96 -25.18 -2.12
C ALA A 113 -6.01 -26.58 -1.45
N ASP A 114 -7.01 -27.36 -1.78
CA ASP A 114 -7.29 -28.65 -1.13
C ASP A 114 -6.52 -29.80 -1.77
N THR A 115 -6.24 -29.73 -3.07
CA THR A 115 -5.50 -30.72 -3.83
C THR A 115 -4.02 -30.36 -3.97
N ASP A 116 -3.18 -31.34 -4.23
CA ASP A 116 -1.75 -31.10 -4.52
C ASP A 116 -1.56 -30.24 -5.76
N TYR A 117 -2.39 -30.41 -6.79
CA TYR A 117 -2.37 -29.56 -7.98
C TYR A 117 -2.66 -28.10 -7.63
N GLU A 118 -3.72 -27.81 -6.87
CA GLU A 118 -4.04 -26.44 -6.44
C GLU A 118 -2.94 -25.82 -5.60
N LYS A 119 -2.29 -26.60 -4.71
CA LYS A 119 -1.14 -26.14 -3.94
C LYS A 119 0.06 -25.79 -4.82
N GLU A 120 0.33 -26.57 -5.87
CA GLU A 120 1.39 -26.31 -6.84
C GLU A 120 1.09 -25.09 -7.72
N ARG A 121 -0.19 -24.78 -7.92
CA ARG A 121 -0.67 -23.66 -8.74
C ARG A 121 -1.01 -22.43 -7.91
N THR A 122 -0.83 -22.46 -6.57
CA THR A 122 -1.04 -21.32 -5.67
C THR A 122 0.31 -20.80 -5.16
N GLY A 123 0.61 -19.53 -5.49
CA GLY A 123 1.85 -18.87 -5.09
C GLY A 123 1.62 -17.74 -4.09
N VAL A 124 2.72 -17.18 -3.59
CA VAL A 124 2.75 -16.01 -2.69
C VAL A 124 3.81 -15.02 -3.14
N CYS A 125 3.44 -13.73 -3.22
CA CYS A 125 4.34 -12.64 -3.55
C CYS A 125 4.08 -11.46 -2.62
N ILE A 126 4.75 -11.42 -1.46
CA ILE A 126 4.58 -10.36 -0.45
C ILE A 126 5.92 -9.75 -0.12
N GLY A 127 6.00 -8.42 -0.29
CA GLY A 127 7.19 -7.64 -0.03
C GLY A 127 7.13 -6.81 1.25
N SER A 128 8.29 -6.31 1.66
CA SER A 128 8.47 -5.29 2.69
C SER A 128 9.65 -4.41 2.31
N GLY A 129 9.59 -3.13 2.64
CA GLY A 129 10.69 -2.20 2.35
C GLY A 129 11.89 -2.40 3.28
N VAL A 130 11.63 -2.65 4.55
CA VAL A 130 12.65 -2.69 5.62
C VAL A 130 12.68 -4.01 6.40
N GLY A 131 11.54 -4.73 6.45
CA GLY A 131 11.44 -6.00 7.19
C GLY A 131 11.42 -5.82 8.71
N GLY A 132 12.05 -6.74 9.44
CA GLY A 132 12.08 -6.76 10.91
C GLY A 132 13.02 -5.71 11.51
N PHE A 133 12.79 -4.43 11.26
CA PHE A 133 13.64 -3.32 11.71
C PHE A 133 13.81 -3.27 13.23
N GLU A 134 12.71 -3.43 13.96
CA GLU A 134 12.72 -3.49 15.43
C GLU A 134 13.56 -4.65 15.96
N ASP A 135 13.48 -5.82 15.31
CA ASP A 135 14.28 -6.98 15.68
C ASP A 135 15.78 -6.73 15.51
N VAL A 136 16.17 -5.96 14.48
CA VAL A 136 17.57 -5.57 14.27
C VAL A 136 18.04 -4.65 15.38
N VAL A 137 17.28 -3.60 15.70
CA VAL A 137 17.65 -2.64 16.73
C VAL A 137 17.72 -3.30 18.12
N SER A 138 16.69 -4.04 18.50
CA SER A 138 16.64 -4.72 19.81
C SER A 138 17.74 -5.76 19.96
N SER A 139 18.01 -6.55 18.91
CA SER A 139 19.09 -7.55 18.94
C SER A 139 20.46 -6.91 19.02
N THR A 140 20.67 -5.76 18.35
CA THR A 140 21.93 -5.00 18.47
C THR A 140 22.18 -4.58 19.92
N LEU A 141 21.16 -4.01 20.58
CA LEU A 141 21.25 -3.61 21.98
C LEU A 141 21.48 -4.80 22.94
N ILE A 142 20.85 -5.93 22.67
CA ILE A 142 21.09 -7.17 23.44
C ILE A 142 22.54 -7.65 23.24
N TYR A 143 23.03 -7.64 22.00
CA TYR A 143 24.41 -8.06 21.70
C TYR A 143 25.42 -7.20 22.43
N GLU A 144 25.28 -5.86 22.38
CA GLU A 144 26.18 -4.91 23.03
C GLU A 144 26.17 -5.04 24.56
N ASN A 145 24.99 -5.19 25.17
CA ASN A 145 24.86 -5.17 26.61
C ASN A 145 25.00 -6.54 27.29
N GLN A 146 24.71 -7.65 26.56
CA GLN A 146 24.57 -9.00 27.15
C GLN A 146 25.38 -10.07 26.41
N GLY A 147 25.95 -9.73 25.24
CA GLY A 147 26.77 -10.61 24.41
C GLY A 147 25.98 -11.61 23.55
N TYR A 148 26.71 -12.28 22.65
CA TYR A 148 26.13 -13.12 21.58
C TYR A 148 25.24 -14.27 22.07
N ARG A 149 25.49 -14.80 23.29
CA ARG A 149 24.71 -15.95 23.85
C ARG A 149 23.25 -15.59 24.14
N LYS A 150 22.91 -14.31 24.20
CA LYS A 150 21.55 -13.81 24.45
C LYS A 150 20.76 -13.51 23.18
N ILE A 151 21.42 -13.55 22.02
CA ILE A 151 20.75 -13.35 20.75
C ILE A 151 19.80 -14.54 20.46
N SER A 152 18.57 -14.21 20.08
CA SER A 152 17.57 -15.21 19.69
C SER A 152 18.03 -15.99 18.44
N PRO A 153 17.91 -17.31 18.39
CA PRO A 153 18.14 -18.07 17.16
C PRO A 153 17.13 -17.73 16.05
N LEU A 154 16.04 -17.07 16.40
CA LEU A 154 15.03 -16.59 15.44
C LEU A 154 15.34 -15.20 14.89
N PHE A 155 16.44 -14.56 15.29
CA PHE A 155 16.79 -13.19 14.84
C PHE A 155 16.81 -13.09 13.31
N VAL A 156 17.58 -13.95 12.64
CA VAL A 156 17.69 -13.91 11.17
C VAL A 156 16.34 -14.17 10.48
N PRO A 157 15.59 -15.25 10.79
CA PRO A 157 14.25 -15.42 10.20
C PRO A 157 13.30 -14.24 10.43
N ARG A 158 13.32 -13.64 11.61
CA ARG A 158 12.41 -12.51 11.93
C ARG A 158 12.73 -11.24 11.13
N MET A 159 14.00 -10.96 10.83
CA MET A 159 14.37 -9.76 10.11
C MET A 159 14.18 -9.86 8.58
N LEU A 160 14.17 -11.08 8.01
CA LEU A 160 14.13 -11.27 6.57
C LEU A 160 12.77 -10.92 5.96
N ILE A 161 12.78 -10.10 4.90
CA ILE A 161 11.55 -9.62 4.24
C ILE A 161 10.74 -10.72 3.56
N ASN A 162 11.39 -11.80 3.06
CA ASN A 162 10.73 -12.92 2.39
C ASN A 162 9.97 -13.84 3.35
N MET A 163 10.13 -13.64 4.66
CA MET A 163 9.49 -14.53 5.65
C MET A 163 7.98 -14.32 5.76
N ALA A 164 7.46 -13.16 5.37
CA ALA A 164 6.01 -12.99 5.24
C ALA A 164 5.42 -14.00 4.22
N ALA A 165 6.01 -14.09 3.04
CA ALA A 165 5.62 -15.08 2.03
C ALA A 165 5.94 -16.52 2.50
N GLY A 166 7.11 -16.73 3.11
CA GLY A 166 7.53 -18.03 3.63
C GLY A 166 6.56 -18.59 4.68
N HIS A 167 6.13 -17.80 5.65
CA HIS A 167 5.16 -18.23 6.66
C HIS A 167 3.80 -18.60 6.06
N LEU A 168 3.33 -17.87 5.04
CA LEU A 168 2.09 -18.21 4.34
C LEU A 168 2.20 -19.52 3.58
N THR A 169 3.28 -19.74 2.82
CA THR A 169 3.47 -20.99 2.09
C THR A 169 3.57 -22.20 3.04
N MET A 170 4.28 -22.07 4.15
CA MET A 170 4.34 -23.13 5.17
C MET A 170 2.98 -23.40 5.81
N LYS A 171 2.22 -22.33 6.12
CA LYS A 171 0.92 -22.46 6.81
C LYS A 171 -0.13 -23.15 5.96
N TYR A 172 -0.21 -22.81 4.68
CA TYR A 172 -1.25 -23.29 3.76
C TYR A 172 -0.77 -24.42 2.83
N GLY A 173 0.49 -24.76 2.86
CA GLY A 173 1.08 -25.78 1.98
C GLY A 173 1.19 -25.35 0.52
N PHE A 174 1.21 -24.05 0.23
CA PHE A 174 1.34 -23.53 -1.14
C PHE A 174 2.73 -23.83 -1.68
N ARG A 175 2.80 -24.33 -2.93
CA ARG A 175 4.04 -24.78 -3.58
C ARG A 175 4.29 -24.07 -4.92
N GLY A 176 3.43 -23.13 -5.31
CA GLY A 176 3.66 -22.24 -6.45
C GLY A 176 4.79 -21.24 -6.17
N PRO A 177 4.96 -20.21 -7.03
CA PRO A 177 5.98 -19.19 -6.84
C PRO A 177 5.96 -18.59 -5.43
N ASN A 178 7.11 -18.57 -4.75
CA ASN A 178 7.29 -17.95 -3.43
C ASN A 178 8.29 -16.82 -3.59
N HIS A 179 7.82 -15.58 -3.66
CA HIS A 179 8.60 -14.42 -4.04
C HIS A 179 8.39 -13.25 -3.06
N ALA A 180 9.42 -12.43 -2.90
CA ALA A 180 9.36 -11.21 -2.10
C ALA A 180 10.08 -10.08 -2.81
N VAL A 181 9.49 -8.89 -2.76
CA VAL A 181 10.02 -7.67 -3.38
C VAL A 181 10.47 -6.70 -2.29
N ALA A 182 11.57 -5.98 -2.54
CA ALA A 182 12.03 -4.87 -1.72
C ALA A 182 12.47 -3.71 -2.62
N THR A 183 11.55 -2.80 -2.89
CA THR A 183 11.74 -1.65 -3.78
C THR A 183 11.23 -0.36 -3.15
N ALA A 184 11.54 -0.17 -1.87
CA ALA A 184 11.11 0.97 -1.06
C ALA A 184 9.57 1.18 -1.12
N CYS A 185 9.11 2.40 -1.40
CA CYS A 185 7.69 2.73 -1.41
C CYS A 185 6.88 2.06 -2.53
N THR A 186 7.53 1.50 -3.55
CA THR A 186 6.89 0.78 -4.66
C THR A 186 6.69 -0.72 -4.38
N THR A 187 7.22 -1.23 -3.28
CA THR A 187 7.28 -2.67 -2.97
C THR A 187 5.93 -3.37 -3.14
N GLY A 188 4.86 -2.86 -2.52
CA GLY A 188 3.54 -3.49 -2.62
C GLY A 188 2.94 -3.46 -4.02
N ALA A 189 3.16 -2.39 -4.77
CA ALA A 189 2.71 -2.29 -6.16
C ALA A 189 3.49 -3.24 -7.07
N HIS A 190 4.81 -3.35 -6.90
CA HIS A 190 5.64 -4.31 -7.62
C HIS A 190 5.24 -5.75 -7.30
N ALA A 191 5.03 -6.08 -6.02
CA ALA A 191 4.60 -7.43 -5.63
C ALA A 191 3.29 -7.86 -6.32
N ILE A 192 2.30 -6.97 -6.39
CA ILE A 192 1.03 -7.21 -7.10
C ILE A 192 1.27 -7.33 -8.61
N GLY A 193 2.06 -6.44 -9.19
CA GLY A 193 2.38 -6.45 -10.61
C GLY A 193 3.16 -7.69 -11.04
N ASP A 194 4.19 -8.08 -10.29
CA ASP A 194 5.00 -9.28 -10.57
C ASP A 194 4.17 -10.55 -10.40
N ALA A 195 3.34 -10.63 -9.36
CA ALA A 195 2.39 -11.72 -9.17
C ALA A 195 1.42 -11.86 -10.37
N SER A 196 0.93 -10.72 -10.90
CA SER A 196 0.09 -10.75 -12.10
C SER A 196 0.82 -11.34 -13.32
N ARG A 197 2.12 -11.04 -13.47
CA ARG A 197 2.95 -11.62 -14.55
C ARG A 197 3.14 -13.13 -14.37
N PHE A 198 3.41 -13.63 -13.18
CA PHE A 198 3.48 -15.07 -12.95
C PHE A 198 2.20 -15.79 -13.39
N ILE A 199 1.02 -15.20 -13.11
CA ILE A 199 -0.24 -15.76 -13.59
C ILE A 199 -0.36 -15.62 -15.12
N GLN A 200 -0.02 -14.47 -15.70
CA GLN A 200 -0.07 -14.23 -17.14
C GLN A 200 0.79 -15.20 -17.93
N PHE A 201 1.97 -15.56 -17.40
CA PHE A 201 2.88 -16.53 -18.03
C PHE A 201 2.56 -17.99 -17.70
N GLY A 202 1.61 -18.26 -16.81
CA GLY A 202 1.17 -19.61 -16.51
C GLY A 202 1.95 -20.32 -15.40
N ASP A 203 2.77 -19.61 -14.62
CA ASP A 203 3.51 -20.19 -13.49
C ASP A 203 2.59 -20.53 -12.30
N ALA A 204 1.47 -19.82 -12.16
CA ALA A 204 0.44 -20.04 -11.15
C ALA A 204 -0.95 -19.76 -11.71
N ASP A 205 -1.99 -20.24 -11.01
CA ASP A 205 -3.40 -19.89 -11.29
C ASP A 205 -3.92 -18.90 -10.24
N VAL A 206 -3.40 -18.98 -9.01
CA VAL A 206 -3.72 -18.10 -7.89
C VAL A 206 -2.45 -17.60 -7.21
N ILE A 207 -2.39 -16.30 -6.90
CA ILE A 207 -1.27 -15.76 -6.11
C ILE A 207 -1.81 -14.79 -5.04
N ILE A 208 -1.35 -14.99 -3.82
CA ILE A 208 -1.55 -14.10 -2.68
C ILE A 208 -0.46 -13.03 -2.76
N ALA A 209 -0.82 -11.78 -3.07
CA ALA A 209 0.14 -10.73 -3.40
C ALA A 209 -0.08 -9.47 -2.58
N GLY A 210 0.98 -8.76 -2.24
CA GLY A 210 0.86 -7.49 -1.52
C GLY A 210 2.12 -7.02 -0.84
N GLY A 211 1.94 -6.17 0.17
CA GLY A 211 3.05 -5.61 0.95
C GLY A 211 2.68 -5.37 2.40
N SER A 212 3.68 -5.41 3.25
CA SER A 212 3.55 -5.17 4.68
C SER A 212 4.74 -4.40 5.24
N GLU A 213 4.50 -3.52 6.20
CA GLU A 213 5.55 -2.71 6.83
C GLU A 213 5.24 -2.42 8.30
N SER A 214 6.28 -2.41 9.14
CA SER A 214 6.20 -2.04 10.55
C SER A 214 7.53 -1.47 11.05
N CYS A 215 7.83 -0.22 10.70
CA CYS A 215 9.10 0.41 11.06
C CYS A 215 8.93 1.74 11.81
N ILE A 216 7.85 1.89 12.60
CA ILE A 216 7.65 3.07 13.44
C ILE A 216 8.54 2.94 14.68
N HIS A 217 9.70 3.56 14.61
CA HIS A 217 10.73 3.51 15.64
C HIS A 217 11.48 4.85 15.67
N PRO A 218 11.94 5.36 16.85
CA PRO A 218 12.68 6.64 16.92
C PRO A 218 13.83 6.75 15.93
N LEU A 219 14.57 5.66 15.71
CA LEU A 219 15.70 5.64 14.77
C LEU A 219 15.26 5.83 13.33
N SER A 220 14.15 5.23 12.91
CA SER A 220 13.62 5.40 11.53
C SER A 220 13.09 6.83 11.31
N LEU A 221 12.39 7.41 12.30
CA LEU A 221 11.95 8.80 12.23
C LEU A 221 13.15 9.77 12.20
N ALA A 222 14.15 9.55 13.04
CA ALA A 222 15.37 10.35 13.04
C ALA A 222 16.12 10.27 11.69
N GLY A 223 16.19 9.09 11.07
CA GLY A 223 16.81 8.89 9.77
C GLY A 223 16.09 9.61 8.63
N ALA A 224 14.76 9.69 8.69
CA ALA A 224 13.92 10.33 7.68
C ALA A 224 13.59 11.81 7.99
N LYS A 225 14.14 12.40 9.04
CA LYS A 225 13.77 13.71 9.62
C LYS A 225 13.69 14.88 8.64
N SER A 226 14.45 14.88 7.57
CA SER A 226 14.46 15.95 6.56
C SER A 226 13.34 15.86 5.52
N LEU A 227 12.62 14.75 5.51
CA LEU A 227 11.57 14.44 4.53
C LEU A 227 10.18 14.31 5.18
N MET A 228 10.15 14.25 6.54
CA MET A 228 8.92 14.13 7.30
C MET A 228 8.35 15.50 7.67
N THR A 229 7.03 15.53 7.84
CA THR A 229 6.30 16.71 8.31
C THR A 229 6.77 17.19 9.68
N LYS A 230 6.64 18.48 9.92
CA LYS A 230 6.86 19.13 11.22
C LYS A 230 5.56 19.60 11.89
N LEU A 231 4.42 19.28 11.31
CA LEU A 231 3.10 19.65 11.82
C LEU A 231 2.67 18.75 12.98
N ASN A 232 3.46 18.74 14.05
CA ASN A 232 3.28 17.87 15.22
C ASN A 232 2.04 18.20 16.06
N ASP A 233 1.67 19.50 16.12
CA ASP A 233 0.57 20.00 16.96
C ASP A 233 -0.81 19.65 16.39
N ARG A 234 -0.87 19.26 15.12
CA ARG A 234 -2.09 18.89 14.40
C ARG A 234 -1.92 17.52 13.72
N PRO A 235 -1.84 16.40 14.48
CA PRO A 235 -1.51 15.09 13.92
C PRO A 235 -2.40 14.69 12.76
N ARG A 236 -3.72 14.88 12.88
CA ARG A 236 -4.68 14.50 11.84
C ARG A 236 -4.59 15.37 10.57
N GLU A 237 -3.97 16.53 10.65
CA GLU A 237 -3.78 17.44 9.52
C GLU A 237 -2.34 17.40 8.97
N SER A 238 -1.46 16.60 9.55
CA SER A 238 -0.03 16.60 9.27
C SER A 238 0.33 16.02 7.89
N SER A 239 -0.46 15.09 7.36
CA SER A 239 -0.35 14.63 5.98
C SER A 239 -1.43 15.30 5.13
N ARG A 240 -1.01 16.14 4.18
CA ARG A 240 -1.91 16.99 3.38
C ARG A 240 -1.48 17.07 1.90
N PRO A 241 -1.63 15.97 1.16
CA PRO A 241 -1.26 15.93 -0.25
C PRO A 241 -1.88 17.07 -1.06
N PHE A 242 -1.10 17.67 -1.96
CA PHE A 242 -1.48 18.79 -2.85
C PHE A 242 -1.82 20.12 -2.16
N ASP A 243 -1.90 20.16 -0.84
CA ASP A 243 -2.17 21.39 -0.09
C ASP A 243 -0.95 22.31 -0.07
N ARG A 244 -1.20 23.62 0.01
CA ARG A 244 -0.14 24.64 0.06
C ARG A 244 0.76 24.52 1.28
N GLU A 245 0.20 24.09 2.42
CA GLU A 245 0.93 23.95 3.69
C GLU A 245 1.60 22.58 3.87
N ARG A 246 1.65 21.74 2.82
CA ARG A 246 2.36 20.46 2.91
C ARG A 246 3.86 20.68 3.12
N ASP A 247 4.46 19.92 4.00
CA ASP A 247 5.86 20.10 4.37
C ASP A 247 6.66 18.80 4.51
N GLY A 248 6.04 17.65 4.19
CA GLY A 248 6.67 16.34 4.28
C GLY A 248 5.68 15.20 4.52
N PHE A 249 6.16 13.97 4.44
CA PHE A 249 5.32 12.80 4.64
C PHE A 249 5.16 12.43 6.13
N VAL A 250 4.14 11.64 6.43
CA VAL A 250 3.94 10.99 7.72
C VAL A 250 4.22 9.51 7.58
N ILE A 251 5.15 8.97 8.37
CA ILE A 251 5.44 7.52 8.38
C ILE A 251 4.24 6.74 8.92
N SER A 252 4.03 5.52 8.40
CA SER A 252 2.89 4.69 8.79
C SER A 252 3.21 3.20 8.71
N GLU A 253 2.41 2.37 9.37
CA GLU A 253 2.53 0.91 9.37
C GLU A 253 1.25 0.22 8.89
N GLY A 254 1.36 -1.04 8.47
CA GLY A 254 0.21 -1.87 8.09
C GLY A 254 0.52 -2.87 6.99
N ALA A 255 -0.53 -3.44 6.39
CA ALA A 255 -0.43 -4.38 5.29
C ALA A 255 -1.65 -4.33 4.37
N GLY A 256 -1.42 -4.57 3.08
CA GLY A 256 -2.45 -4.84 2.09
C GLY A 256 -2.12 -6.11 1.32
N VAL A 257 -3.09 -7.01 1.20
CA VAL A 257 -2.93 -8.28 0.48
C VAL A 257 -4.15 -8.51 -0.41
N VAL A 258 -3.91 -8.88 -1.65
CA VAL A 258 -4.94 -9.28 -2.62
C VAL A 258 -4.76 -10.76 -3.01
N VAL A 259 -5.85 -11.42 -3.37
CA VAL A 259 -5.81 -12.67 -4.11
C VAL A 259 -5.97 -12.33 -5.58
N LEU A 260 -4.93 -12.61 -6.36
CA LEU A 260 -4.94 -12.56 -7.81
C LEU A 260 -5.23 -13.94 -8.37
N GLU A 261 -6.07 -14.01 -9.39
CA GLU A 261 -6.52 -15.26 -9.95
C GLU A 261 -6.62 -15.18 -11.47
N GLU A 262 -6.31 -16.25 -12.15
CA GLU A 262 -6.55 -16.38 -13.58
C GLU A 262 -8.04 -16.33 -13.86
N LEU A 263 -8.46 -15.58 -14.89
CA LEU A 263 -9.86 -15.27 -15.15
C LEU A 263 -10.73 -16.50 -15.35
N GLU A 264 -10.31 -17.47 -16.19
CA GLU A 264 -11.13 -18.65 -16.47
C GLU A 264 -11.16 -19.61 -15.27
N HIS A 265 -10.08 -19.65 -14.48
CA HIS A 265 -10.06 -20.33 -13.18
C HIS A 265 -11.09 -19.71 -12.22
N ALA A 266 -11.09 -18.38 -12.06
CA ALA A 266 -12.05 -17.67 -11.22
C ALA A 266 -13.51 -17.90 -11.64
N LYS A 267 -13.78 -17.82 -12.95
CA LYS A 267 -15.12 -18.08 -13.51
C LYS A 267 -15.57 -19.52 -13.27
N LYS A 268 -14.68 -20.51 -13.48
CA LYS A 268 -15.00 -21.93 -13.32
C LYS A 268 -15.47 -22.27 -11.91
N ARG A 269 -14.89 -21.62 -10.88
CA ARG A 269 -15.30 -21.82 -9.49
C ARG A 269 -16.39 -20.84 -9.00
N GLY A 270 -16.87 -19.94 -9.88
CA GLY A 270 -17.89 -18.95 -9.52
C GLY A 270 -17.42 -17.84 -8.58
N ALA A 271 -16.12 -17.52 -8.58
CA ALA A 271 -15.55 -16.50 -7.69
C ALA A 271 -16.17 -15.13 -7.92
N ARG A 272 -16.30 -14.36 -6.81
CA ARG A 272 -16.54 -12.93 -6.92
C ARG A 272 -15.29 -12.26 -7.50
N ILE A 273 -15.49 -11.35 -8.45
CA ILE A 273 -14.42 -10.57 -9.07
C ILE A 273 -14.64 -9.10 -8.73
N TYR A 274 -13.66 -8.49 -8.07
CA TYR A 274 -13.67 -7.07 -7.75
C TYR A 274 -13.30 -6.19 -8.95
N ALA A 275 -12.20 -6.54 -9.61
CA ALA A 275 -11.66 -5.83 -10.76
C ALA A 275 -10.72 -6.75 -11.55
N GLU A 276 -10.39 -6.35 -12.77
CA GLU A 276 -9.30 -6.95 -13.54
C GLU A 276 -8.06 -6.07 -13.41
N ILE A 277 -6.90 -6.67 -13.11
CA ILE A 277 -5.62 -6.00 -13.26
C ILE A 277 -5.21 -6.08 -14.73
N CYS A 278 -5.38 -4.98 -15.44
CA CYS A 278 -5.21 -4.94 -16.88
C CYS A 278 -3.89 -4.31 -17.33
N GLY A 279 -3.16 -3.61 -16.45
CA GLY A 279 -1.90 -2.99 -16.79
C GLY A 279 -0.93 -2.89 -15.62
N TYR A 280 0.35 -3.05 -15.93
CA TYR A 280 1.47 -2.89 -14.99
C TYR A 280 2.66 -2.24 -15.70
N GLY A 281 3.04 -1.05 -15.26
CA GLY A 281 4.15 -0.28 -15.82
C GLY A 281 5.23 -0.01 -14.79
N LEU A 282 6.47 -0.13 -15.22
CA LEU A 282 7.68 0.04 -14.42
C LEU A 282 8.61 1.05 -15.07
N SER A 283 9.36 1.81 -14.26
CA SER A 283 10.46 2.64 -14.76
C SER A 283 11.48 2.94 -13.67
N GLY A 284 12.63 3.47 -14.08
CA GLY A 284 13.60 4.10 -13.19
C GLY A 284 13.78 5.56 -13.56
N ASP A 285 14.00 6.43 -12.55
CA ASP A 285 14.25 7.86 -12.76
C ASP A 285 15.64 8.16 -13.30
N ALA A 286 16.62 7.32 -12.96
CA ALA A 286 18.04 7.55 -13.27
C ALA A 286 18.51 8.96 -12.87
N TYR A 287 18.08 9.45 -11.70
CA TYR A 287 18.30 10.82 -11.25
C TYR A 287 18.87 10.87 -9.83
N ARG A 288 18.10 11.27 -8.83
CA ARG A 288 18.56 11.38 -7.43
C ARG A 288 18.00 10.25 -6.58
N MET A 289 18.68 9.94 -5.48
CA MET A 289 18.29 8.84 -4.59
C MET A 289 16.92 9.06 -3.92
N THR A 290 16.59 10.29 -3.54
CA THR A 290 15.41 10.60 -2.72
C THR A 290 14.47 11.63 -3.34
N ALA A 291 14.77 12.14 -4.53
CA ALA A 291 13.95 13.13 -5.22
C ALA A 291 13.71 12.73 -6.67
N PRO A 292 12.48 12.81 -7.18
CA PRO A 292 12.18 12.58 -8.59
C PRO A 292 12.74 13.69 -9.48
N PRO A 293 12.90 13.45 -10.81
CA PRO A 293 13.10 14.51 -11.78
C PRO A 293 11.94 15.51 -11.72
N GLU A 294 12.23 16.79 -11.92
CA GLU A 294 11.25 17.86 -11.77
C GLU A 294 10.08 17.77 -12.77
N ASP A 295 10.33 17.18 -13.94
CA ASP A 295 9.33 16.93 -14.99
C ASP A 295 8.53 15.65 -14.77
N GLY A 296 8.88 14.82 -13.76
CA GLY A 296 8.24 13.55 -13.48
C GLY A 296 8.40 12.50 -14.57
N SER A 297 9.46 12.57 -15.39
CA SER A 297 9.65 11.71 -16.58
C SER A 297 9.61 10.22 -16.27
N GLY A 298 10.16 9.76 -15.13
CA GLY A 298 10.06 8.37 -14.70
C GLY A 298 8.61 7.94 -14.41
N ALA A 299 7.85 8.78 -13.70
CA ALA A 299 6.44 8.54 -13.44
C ALA A 299 5.61 8.51 -14.74
N VAL A 300 5.87 9.43 -15.68
CA VAL A 300 5.27 9.42 -17.03
C VAL A 300 5.48 8.08 -17.72
N LEU A 301 6.73 7.57 -17.68
CA LEU A 301 7.07 6.32 -18.35
C LEU A 301 6.37 5.12 -17.70
N ALA A 302 6.31 5.05 -16.36
CA ALA A 302 5.59 4.00 -15.65
C ALA A 302 4.10 4.00 -16.01
N MET A 303 3.43 5.16 -15.93
CA MET A 303 2.01 5.29 -16.30
C MET A 303 1.75 4.92 -17.77
N LYS A 304 2.56 5.43 -18.71
CA LYS A 304 2.41 5.09 -20.14
C LYS A 304 2.57 3.59 -20.40
N ARG A 305 3.48 2.91 -19.73
CA ARG A 305 3.65 1.46 -19.84
C ARG A 305 2.46 0.69 -19.29
N ALA A 306 1.91 1.11 -18.13
CA ALA A 306 0.69 0.52 -17.59
C ALA A 306 -0.49 0.67 -18.54
N LEU A 307 -0.69 1.86 -19.12
CA LEU A 307 -1.74 2.15 -20.10
C LEU A 307 -1.56 1.37 -21.41
N HIS A 308 -0.33 1.22 -21.88
CA HIS A 308 -0.03 0.42 -23.06
C HIS A 308 -0.41 -1.05 -22.88
N HIS A 309 -0.12 -1.63 -21.72
CA HIS A 309 -0.51 -2.99 -21.39
C HIS A 309 -2.03 -3.14 -21.24
N SER A 310 -2.69 -2.14 -20.66
CA SER A 310 -4.14 -2.20 -20.38
C SER A 310 -5.00 -2.00 -21.62
N ARG A 311 -4.49 -1.35 -22.67
CA ARG A 311 -5.25 -0.85 -23.82
C ARG A 311 -6.42 0.08 -23.45
N SER A 312 -6.41 0.65 -22.24
CA SER A 312 -7.51 1.43 -21.65
C SER A 312 -7.23 2.95 -21.58
N GLY A 313 -6.36 3.49 -22.43
CA GLY A 313 -5.85 4.85 -22.32
C GLY A 313 -6.88 5.97 -22.23
N ASN A 314 -8.06 5.82 -22.84
CA ASN A 314 -9.15 6.80 -22.81
C ASN A 314 -10.21 6.55 -21.75
N GLU A 315 -10.12 5.46 -20.98
CA GLU A 315 -11.15 5.01 -20.02
C GLU A 315 -10.78 5.30 -18.57
N ILE A 316 -9.60 5.85 -18.31
CA ILE A 316 -9.16 6.13 -16.92
C ILE A 316 -9.98 7.27 -16.36
N ASP A 317 -10.78 7.00 -15.35
CA ASP A 317 -11.65 7.96 -14.67
C ASP A 317 -11.04 8.46 -13.35
N TYR A 318 -10.07 7.71 -12.79
CA TYR A 318 -9.45 7.98 -11.51
C TYR A 318 -7.96 7.63 -11.49
N VAL A 319 -7.17 8.46 -10.82
CA VAL A 319 -5.78 8.18 -10.44
C VAL A 319 -5.65 8.28 -8.93
N ASN A 320 -5.30 7.17 -8.28
CA ASN A 320 -4.79 7.17 -6.91
C ASN A 320 -3.32 7.55 -6.97
N ALA A 321 -3.03 8.77 -6.56
CA ALA A 321 -1.69 9.33 -6.65
C ALA A 321 -0.81 8.86 -5.50
N HIS A 322 0.48 8.71 -5.78
CA HIS A 322 1.47 8.48 -4.73
C HIS A 322 1.54 9.63 -3.75
N ALA A 323 1.45 10.85 -4.20
CA ALA A 323 1.40 12.13 -3.49
C ALA A 323 1.57 12.02 -1.96
N THR A 324 2.82 12.12 -1.51
CA THR A 324 3.22 11.87 -0.12
C THR A 324 3.12 13.09 0.79
N SER A 325 2.50 14.19 0.34
CA SER A 325 2.51 15.48 1.04
C SER A 325 3.90 16.15 1.07
N THR A 326 4.77 15.79 0.13
CA THR A 326 6.08 16.43 -0.04
C THR A 326 6.03 17.52 -1.10
N ILE A 327 6.81 18.60 -0.91
CA ILE A 327 6.77 19.76 -1.81
C ILE A 327 7.14 19.35 -3.23
N LEU A 328 8.25 18.65 -3.43
CA LEU A 328 8.76 18.30 -4.76
C LEU A 328 8.04 17.08 -5.37
N GLY A 329 7.75 16.08 -4.54
CA GLY A 329 7.15 14.83 -5.00
C GLY A 329 5.77 15.03 -5.60
N ASP A 330 4.90 15.76 -4.89
CA ASP A 330 3.54 16.02 -5.34
C ASP A 330 3.50 16.85 -6.63
N ILE A 331 4.42 17.85 -6.78
CA ILE A 331 4.53 18.65 -8.01
C ILE A 331 4.98 17.78 -9.20
N ALA A 332 6.02 16.98 -9.03
CA ALA A 332 6.53 16.12 -10.10
C ALA A 332 5.48 15.11 -10.57
N GLU A 333 4.76 14.49 -9.64
CA GLU A 333 3.67 13.57 -9.99
C GLU A 333 2.52 14.27 -10.69
N ASN A 334 2.12 15.45 -10.23
CA ASN A 334 1.06 16.24 -10.89
C ASN A 334 1.42 16.58 -12.35
N ARG A 335 2.66 17.03 -12.59
CA ARG A 335 3.17 17.29 -13.94
C ARG A 335 3.17 16.01 -14.79
N ALA A 336 3.56 14.89 -14.21
CA ALA A 336 3.53 13.60 -14.88
C ALA A 336 2.10 13.20 -15.29
N ILE A 337 1.12 13.30 -14.38
CA ILE A 337 -0.30 13.01 -14.66
C ILE A 337 -0.81 13.93 -15.77
N ALA A 338 -0.51 15.25 -15.72
CA ALA A 338 -0.91 16.19 -16.74
C ALA A 338 -0.31 15.88 -18.12
N SER A 339 0.95 15.40 -18.17
CA SER A 339 1.60 14.97 -19.41
C SER A 339 0.97 13.70 -20.00
N VAL A 340 0.48 12.79 -19.15
CA VAL A 340 -0.17 11.54 -19.61
C VAL A 340 -1.61 11.77 -20.02
N PHE A 341 -2.32 12.70 -19.37
CA PHE A 341 -3.75 12.97 -19.58
C PHE A 341 -4.03 14.44 -19.95
N PRO A 342 -3.43 14.99 -21.03
CA PRO A 342 -3.53 16.41 -21.37
C PRO A 342 -4.96 16.86 -21.70
N ASN A 343 -5.82 15.94 -22.15
CA ASN A 343 -7.22 16.21 -22.52
C ASN A 343 -8.23 15.93 -21.39
N ARG A 344 -7.75 15.63 -20.18
CA ARG A 344 -8.58 15.32 -19.00
C ARG A 344 -8.46 16.36 -17.89
N VAL A 345 -7.88 17.52 -18.22
CA VAL A 345 -7.74 18.68 -17.30
C VAL A 345 -9.05 19.47 -17.23
N ILE A 346 -9.18 20.30 -16.19
CA ILE A 346 -10.32 21.21 -16.01
C ILE A 346 -10.39 22.16 -17.20
N ASP A 347 -11.45 22.02 -17.98
CA ASP A 347 -11.83 22.93 -19.04
C ASP A 347 -13.20 23.54 -18.73
N LYS A 348 -13.35 24.86 -18.94
CA LYS A 348 -14.61 25.58 -18.69
C LYS A 348 -15.78 25.03 -19.53
N VAL A 349 -15.48 24.30 -20.60
CA VAL A 349 -16.48 23.80 -21.55
C VAL A 349 -16.94 22.37 -21.25
N ASN A 350 -16.09 21.53 -20.61
CA ASN A 350 -16.40 20.12 -20.40
C ASN A 350 -15.97 19.59 -19.03
N MET A 351 -16.70 20.01 -17.99
CA MET A 351 -16.46 19.57 -16.61
C MET A 351 -16.70 18.06 -16.37
N SER A 352 -17.48 17.41 -17.23
CA SER A 352 -17.81 15.98 -17.06
C SER A 352 -16.64 15.04 -17.40
N ASN A 353 -15.67 15.50 -18.19
CA ASN A 353 -14.51 14.70 -18.62
C ASN A 353 -13.26 14.91 -17.76
N VAL A 354 -13.35 15.65 -16.67
CA VAL A 354 -12.22 15.93 -15.80
C VAL A 354 -11.77 14.66 -15.06
N LEU A 355 -10.46 14.40 -15.11
CA LEU A 355 -9.86 13.29 -14.37
C LEU A 355 -9.95 13.54 -12.86
N ALA A 356 -10.38 12.54 -12.11
CA ALA A 356 -10.29 12.58 -10.67
C ALA A 356 -8.90 12.07 -10.21
N VAL A 357 -8.30 12.78 -9.28
CA VAL A 357 -6.99 12.45 -8.70
C VAL A 357 -7.10 12.60 -7.19
N SER A 358 -6.78 11.58 -6.41
CA SER A 358 -6.72 11.72 -4.95
C SER A 358 -5.55 10.95 -4.35
N SER A 359 -5.16 11.31 -3.12
CA SER A 359 -4.18 10.57 -2.35
C SER A 359 -4.79 10.16 -1.00
N ASN A 360 -4.74 8.88 -0.70
CA ASN A 360 -5.23 8.33 0.57
C ASN A 360 -4.31 8.65 1.76
N LYS A 361 -3.10 9.17 1.49
CA LYS A 361 -2.08 9.41 2.51
C LYS A 361 -2.45 10.51 3.50
N GLY A 362 -3.41 11.38 3.17
CA GLY A 362 -4.02 12.29 4.16
C GLY A 362 -4.73 11.57 5.30
N ALA A 363 -5.28 10.38 5.03
CA ALA A 363 -5.99 9.56 6.01
C ALA A 363 -5.11 8.53 6.72
N ILE A 364 -4.18 7.88 5.99
CA ILE A 364 -3.43 6.72 6.49
C ILE A 364 -1.94 6.96 6.67
N GLY A 365 -1.41 8.13 6.27
CA GLY A 365 0.03 8.34 6.18
C GLY A 365 0.67 7.52 5.05
N HIS A 366 1.98 7.44 5.06
CA HIS A 366 2.77 6.70 4.08
C HIS A 366 3.26 5.37 4.66
N LEU A 367 2.64 4.26 4.25
CA LEU A 367 2.93 2.91 4.74
C LEU A 367 4.19 2.29 4.11
N LEU A 368 5.06 3.08 3.51
CA LEU A 368 6.33 2.67 2.90
C LEU A 368 6.14 1.45 1.97
N GLY A 369 6.77 0.30 2.29
CA GLY A 369 6.65 -0.91 1.46
C GLY A 369 5.24 -1.47 1.34
N ALA A 370 4.36 -1.23 2.30
CA ALA A 370 2.95 -1.62 2.23
C ALA A 370 2.07 -0.64 1.43
N ALA A 371 2.53 0.61 1.22
CA ALA A 371 1.70 1.69 0.67
C ALA A 371 1.03 1.31 -0.65
N GLY A 372 1.82 0.85 -1.63
CA GLY A 372 1.28 0.51 -2.96
C GLY A 372 0.24 -0.61 -2.95
N ALA A 373 0.33 -1.55 -2.01
CA ALA A 373 -0.66 -2.63 -1.89
C ALA A 373 -1.97 -2.15 -1.23
N VAL A 374 -1.87 -1.35 -0.17
CA VAL A 374 -3.04 -0.76 0.50
C VAL A 374 -3.78 0.19 -0.46
N GLU A 375 -3.04 1.03 -1.17
CA GLU A 375 -3.60 1.98 -2.16
C GLU A 375 -4.18 1.25 -3.38
N ALA A 376 -3.59 0.13 -3.81
CA ALA A 376 -4.18 -0.73 -4.84
C ALA A 376 -5.55 -1.27 -4.40
N ILE A 377 -5.70 -1.73 -3.15
CA ILE A 377 -6.98 -2.20 -2.63
C ILE A 377 -8.02 -1.08 -2.61
N PHE A 378 -7.67 0.13 -2.16
CA PHE A 378 -8.59 1.27 -2.18
C PHE A 378 -8.96 1.69 -3.62
N THR A 379 -8.02 1.55 -4.57
CA THR A 379 -8.29 1.79 -5.99
C THR A 379 -9.24 0.73 -6.58
N ILE A 380 -9.05 -0.54 -6.23
CA ILE A 380 -9.94 -1.64 -6.61
C ILE A 380 -11.36 -1.40 -6.08
N LEU A 381 -11.49 -0.98 -4.82
CA LEU A 381 -12.78 -0.65 -4.21
C LEU A 381 -13.44 0.57 -4.87
N ALA A 382 -12.64 1.58 -5.26
CA ALA A 382 -13.16 2.72 -6.01
C ALA A 382 -13.74 2.33 -7.37
N VAL A 383 -13.11 1.39 -8.09
CA VAL A 383 -13.62 0.81 -9.33
C VAL A 383 -14.88 -0.02 -9.07
N TYR A 384 -14.89 -0.83 -8.03
CA TYR A 384 -15.97 -1.75 -7.70
C TYR A 384 -17.24 -1.02 -7.25
N GLU A 385 -17.10 -0.07 -6.32
CA GLU A 385 -18.22 0.65 -5.69
C GLU A 385 -18.59 1.97 -6.38
N ASN A 386 -17.77 2.46 -7.33
CA ASN A 386 -17.92 3.76 -7.98
C ASN A 386 -17.88 4.95 -6.98
N ILE A 387 -17.02 4.85 -5.96
CA ILE A 387 -16.78 5.89 -4.96
C ILE A 387 -15.30 6.23 -4.99
N ILE A 388 -14.97 7.50 -5.21
CA ILE A 388 -13.58 7.97 -5.17
C ILE A 388 -13.30 8.51 -3.77
N PRO A 389 -12.29 7.96 -3.05
CA PRO A 389 -11.95 8.42 -1.71
C PRO A 389 -11.35 9.83 -1.74
N PRO A 390 -11.50 10.60 -0.63
CA PRO A 390 -11.05 11.97 -0.58
C PRO A 390 -9.54 12.11 -0.49
N THR A 391 -9.03 13.27 -0.92
CA THR A 391 -7.76 13.80 -0.44
C THR A 391 -8.03 14.58 0.84
N LEU A 392 -7.78 13.96 1.99
CA LEU A 392 -7.93 14.64 3.29
C LEU A 392 -6.94 15.80 3.43
N ASN A 393 -7.36 16.80 4.17
CA ASN A 393 -6.57 18.00 4.49
C ASN A 393 -6.24 18.90 3.29
N LEU A 394 -6.81 18.64 2.12
CA LEU A 394 -6.70 19.52 0.96
C LEU A 394 -7.71 20.67 1.09
N GLN A 395 -7.35 21.67 1.86
CA GLN A 395 -8.18 22.88 2.06
C GLN A 395 -7.80 24.00 1.11
N ASN A 396 -6.51 24.17 0.88
CA ASN A 396 -5.93 25.23 0.06
C ASN A 396 -4.99 24.63 -0.98
N PRO A 397 -5.52 24.19 -2.15
CA PRO A 397 -4.66 23.66 -3.21
C PRO A 397 -3.56 24.66 -3.59
N ASP A 398 -2.33 24.21 -3.71
CA ASP A 398 -1.24 25.01 -4.22
C ASP A 398 -1.51 25.43 -5.67
N THR A 399 -0.88 26.48 -6.15
CA THR A 399 -1.08 27.05 -7.50
C THR A 399 -0.79 26.04 -8.62
N GLU A 400 0.11 25.11 -8.37
CA GLU A 400 0.44 24.01 -9.29
C GLU A 400 -0.72 22.98 -9.45
N PHE A 401 -1.66 22.91 -8.49
CA PHE A 401 -2.73 21.90 -8.43
C PHE A 401 -4.10 22.48 -8.76
N ARG A 402 -4.31 22.87 -10.01
CA ARG A 402 -5.59 23.44 -10.51
C ARG A 402 -6.12 22.73 -11.75
N GLN A 403 -5.48 21.63 -12.15
CA GLN A 403 -5.74 21.00 -13.44
C GLN A 403 -6.76 19.88 -13.37
N PHE A 404 -6.94 19.25 -12.19
CA PHE A 404 -7.77 18.06 -12.01
C PHE A 404 -8.80 18.25 -10.90
N ASN A 405 -9.73 17.31 -10.81
CA ASN A 405 -10.55 17.16 -9.62
C ASN A 405 -9.76 16.37 -8.57
N TYR A 406 -9.14 17.05 -7.59
CA TYR A 406 -8.33 16.42 -6.54
C TYR A 406 -9.16 15.82 -5.39
N VAL A 407 -10.46 15.74 -5.55
CA VAL A 407 -11.41 15.15 -4.57
C VAL A 407 -11.18 15.70 -3.16
N PRO A 408 -11.28 17.01 -2.94
CA PRO A 408 -10.92 17.59 -1.66
C PRO A 408 -11.91 17.21 -0.56
N LEU A 409 -11.39 16.84 0.61
CA LEU A 409 -12.05 16.67 1.90
C LEU A 409 -13.13 15.58 1.99
N ALA A 410 -13.94 15.37 0.96
CA ALA A 410 -15.06 14.43 0.98
C ALA A 410 -15.01 13.46 -0.22
N ALA A 411 -15.39 12.20 0.00
CA ALA A 411 -15.52 11.20 -1.04
C ALA A 411 -16.57 11.62 -2.09
N GLN A 412 -16.36 11.21 -3.34
CA GLN A 412 -17.25 11.55 -4.45
C GLN A 412 -17.79 10.30 -5.14
N GLN A 413 -19.12 10.26 -5.31
CA GLN A 413 -19.77 9.25 -6.13
C GLN A 413 -19.50 9.56 -7.60
N LYS A 414 -18.83 8.65 -8.30
CA LYS A 414 -18.50 8.78 -9.72
C LYS A 414 -18.29 7.40 -10.34
N VAL A 415 -18.86 7.16 -11.51
CA VAL A 415 -18.59 5.92 -12.26
C VAL A 415 -17.09 5.84 -12.57
N VAL A 416 -16.46 4.75 -12.15
CA VAL A 416 -15.03 4.47 -12.36
C VAL A 416 -14.93 3.19 -13.21
N ARG A 417 -14.70 3.35 -14.50
CA ARG A 417 -14.53 2.24 -15.44
C ARG A 417 -13.14 1.62 -15.32
N ALA A 418 -12.14 2.49 -15.21
CA ALA A 418 -10.76 2.09 -14.95
C ALA A 418 -10.03 3.16 -14.12
N ALA A 419 -9.04 2.71 -13.35
CA ALA A 419 -8.23 3.57 -12.50
C ALA A 419 -6.76 3.15 -12.54
N LEU A 420 -5.87 4.13 -12.36
CA LEU A 420 -4.45 3.92 -12.07
C LEU A 420 -4.19 4.09 -10.58
N THR A 421 -3.24 3.34 -10.04
CA THR A 421 -2.59 3.65 -8.77
C THR A 421 -1.09 3.72 -8.97
N ASN A 422 -0.48 4.79 -8.48
CA ASN A 422 0.92 5.10 -8.64
C ASN A 422 1.70 4.85 -7.35
N SER A 423 2.91 4.35 -7.47
CA SER A 423 3.87 4.27 -6.37
C SER A 423 5.24 4.66 -6.88
N PHE A 424 5.90 5.61 -6.20
CA PHE A 424 7.23 6.09 -6.53
C PHE A 424 8.12 5.98 -5.31
N GLY A 425 9.28 5.34 -5.45
CA GLY A 425 10.15 4.96 -4.34
C GLY A 425 11.52 5.59 -4.38
N PHE A 426 12.15 5.67 -3.22
CA PHE A 426 13.57 6.01 -3.12
C PHE A 426 14.40 5.04 -3.97
N GLY A 427 15.50 5.56 -4.54
CA GLY A 427 16.25 4.87 -5.58
C GLY A 427 15.75 5.17 -7.00
N GLY A 428 14.72 6.01 -7.13
CA GLY A 428 14.10 6.37 -8.40
C GLY A 428 13.33 5.21 -9.03
N VAL A 429 12.65 4.40 -8.21
CA VAL A 429 11.87 3.24 -8.65
C VAL A 429 10.41 3.64 -8.79
N ASN A 430 9.80 3.37 -9.94
CA ASN A 430 8.43 3.76 -10.23
C ASN A 430 7.58 2.57 -10.66
N ALA A 431 6.35 2.51 -10.15
CA ALA A 431 5.32 1.54 -10.52
C ALA A 431 3.97 2.22 -10.74
N SER A 432 3.22 1.74 -11.73
CA SER A 432 1.82 2.10 -11.94
C SER A 432 1.03 0.83 -12.26
N LEU A 433 -0.06 0.60 -11.53
CA LEU A 433 -1.01 -0.49 -11.77
C LEU A 433 -2.29 0.07 -12.36
N CYS A 434 -2.88 -0.64 -13.33
CA CYS A 434 -4.16 -0.31 -13.94
C CYS A 434 -5.19 -1.36 -13.57
N PHE A 435 -6.28 -0.93 -12.95
CA PHE A 435 -7.44 -1.76 -12.65
C PHE A 435 -8.63 -1.29 -13.46
N ARG A 436 -9.40 -2.23 -14.00
CA ARG A 436 -10.65 -1.91 -14.68
C ARG A 436 -11.81 -2.71 -14.10
N LYS A 437 -13.00 -2.16 -14.24
CA LYS A 437 -14.24 -2.81 -13.86
C LYS A 437 -14.37 -4.10 -14.63
N PHE A 438 -14.72 -5.18 -13.92
CA PHE A 438 -15.02 -6.45 -14.57
C PHE A 438 -16.47 -6.44 -15.03
N GLU A 439 -16.67 -6.64 -16.31
CA GLU A 439 -17.98 -6.85 -16.92
C GLU A 439 -18.14 -8.34 -17.22
N ARG A 440 -19.23 -8.92 -16.74
CA ARG A 440 -19.54 -10.36 -16.86
C ARG A 440 -19.84 -10.76 -18.30
#